data_abf3d675ec8761aa6fccf4536e5af8f1
#
_entry.id   abf3d675ec8761aa6fccf4536e5af8f1
#
_cell.length_a   1.000
_cell.length_b   1.000
_cell.length_c   1.000
_cell.angle_alpha   90.00
_cell.angle_beta   90.00
_cell.angle_gamma   90.00
#
_symmetry.space_group_name_H-M   'P 1'
#
loop_
_entity.id
_entity.type
_entity.pdbx_description
1 polymer ?
#
loop_
_entity_poly.entity_id
_entity_poly.type
_entity_poly.pdbx_seq_one_letter_code
_entity_poly.pdbx_strand_id
1 'polypeptide(L)'
;MTTTYVAFRSSDDLHQTTDGFIQRMRDGAGKPEPKVVEKIMTTFIDEALDAFFLQPAAMSGLSGTQKRLVQVASDTISKATRLVIGRSARKMDLEQNKAAAEYMDEIRFPGPDRAYW
;
A
#
# COMPACT_ATOMS: atom_id res chain seq x y z
N MET A 1 5.31 25.52 -11.53
CA MET A 1 4.11 24.67 -11.58
C MET A 1 3.90 24.00 -10.23
N THR A 2 2.73 24.10 -9.66
CA THR A 2 2.40 23.45 -8.40
C THR A 2 2.01 22.01 -8.66
N THR A 3 2.65 21.06 -7.96
CA THR A 3 2.29 19.65 -8.04
C THR A 3 1.22 19.34 -7.01
N THR A 4 0.15 18.71 -7.43
CA THR A 4 -0.94 18.29 -6.54
C THR A 4 -0.78 16.81 -6.25
N TYR A 5 -0.90 16.45 -4.96
CA TYR A 5 -0.78 15.08 -4.48
C TYR A 5 -2.12 14.55 -3.98
N VAL A 6 -2.36 13.28 -4.23
CA VAL A 6 -3.40 12.53 -3.55
C VAL A 6 -2.70 11.58 -2.58
N ALA A 7 -2.97 11.73 -1.30
CA ALA A 7 -2.27 10.99 -0.27
C ALA A 7 -3.22 10.52 0.83
N PHE A 8 -2.84 9.47 1.53
CA PHE A 8 -3.53 9.03 2.73
C PHE A 8 -2.51 8.82 3.85
N ARG A 9 -2.97 8.89 5.09
CA ARG A 9 -2.12 8.64 6.25
C ARG A 9 -1.92 7.14 6.42
N SER A 10 -0.69 6.67 6.27
CA SER A 10 -0.33 5.28 6.45
C SER A 10 -0.16 4.93 7.93
N SER A 11 -0.38 3.64 8.27
CA SER A 11 -0.12 3.15 9.62
C SER A 11 1.38 3.10 9.90
N ASP A 12 1.74 3.09 11.19
CA ASP A 12 3.12 2.91 11.61
C ASP A 12 3.68 1.56 11.13
N ASP A 13 2.86 0.51 11.14
CA ASP A 13 3.27 -0.82 10.66
C ASP A 13 3.63 -0.80 9.17
N LEU A 14 2.77 -0.20 8.34
CA LEU A 14 3.07 -0.07 6.91
C LEU A 14 4.33 0.75 6.69
N HIS A 15 4.48 1.85 7.40
CA HIS A 15 5.62 2.74 7.29
C HIS A 15 6.92 2.03 7.67
N GLN A 16 6.95 1.37 8.83
CA GLN A 16 8.13 0.65 9.32
C GLN A 16 8.51 -0.55 8.45
N THR A 17 7.52 -1.31 8.02
CA THR A 17 7.76 -2.46 7.13
C THR A 17 8.36 -2.01 5.80
N THR A 18 7.85 -0.92 5.25
CA THR A 18 8.34 -0.35 3.99
C THR A 18 9.76 0.20 4.14
N ASP A 19 10.02 0.97 5.20
CA ASP A 19 11.37 1.50 5.46
C ASP A 19 12.39 0.38 5.63
N GLY A 20 12.05 -0.66 6.37
CA GLY A 20 12.92 -1.81 6.57
C GLY A 20 13.25 -2.52 5.26
N PHE A 21 12.25 -2.71 4.40
CA PHE A 21 12.45 -3.31 3.09
C PHE A 21 13.34 -2.47 2.18
N ILE A 22 13.07 -1.17 2.10
CA ILE A 22 13.88 -0.23 1.31
C ILE A 22 15.33 -0.28 1.77
N GLN A 23 15.56 -0.23 3.08
CA GLN A 23 16.89 -0.22 3.65
C GLN A 23 17.65 -1.52 3.34
N ARG A 24 16.99 -2.68 3.49
CA ARG A 24 17.64 -3.97 3.17
C ARG A 24 18.00 -4.08 1.70
N MET A 25 17.13 -3.62 0.81
CA MET A 25 17.42 -3.63 -0.63
C MET A 25 18.58 -2.71 -1.00
N ARG A 26 18.70 -1.56 -0.33
CA ARG A 26 19.82 -0.63 -0.54
C ARG A 26 21.12 -1.13 0.05
N ASP A 27 21.08 -1.86 1.15
CA ASP A 27 22.26 -2.36 1.86
C ASP A 27 22.83 -3.66 1.24
N GLY A 28 22.37 -4.05 0.08
CA GLY A 28 22.93 -5.19 -0.66
C GLY A 28 22.33 -6.53 -0.26
N ALA A 29 21.01 -6.60 -0.04
CA ALA A 29 20.31 -7.85 0.17
C ALA A 29 20.64 -8.85 -0.94
N GLY A 30 20.97 -10.09 -0.56
CA GLY A 30 21.39 -11.13 -1.50
C GLY A 30 20.24 -11.93 -2.10
N LYS A 31 18.98 -11.69 -1.70
CA LYS A 31 17.83 -12.47 -2.15
C LYS A 31 16.56 -11.63 -2.11
N PRO A 32 15.55 -11.98 -2.94
CA PRO A 32 14.24 -11.31 -2.90
C PRO A 32 13.50 -11.61 -1.59
N GLU A 33 12.55 -10.75 -1.24
CA GLU A 33 11.71 -10.86 -0.06
C GLU A 33 10.22 -10.86 -0.47
N PRO A 34 9.72 -11.93 -1.11
CA PRO A 34 8.37 -11.93 -1.67
C PRO A 34 7.26 -11.74 -0.62
N LYS A 35 7.42 -12.29 0.58
CA LYS A 35 6.43 -12.12 1.64
C LYS A 35 6.37 -10.70 2.17
N VAL A 36 7.49 -10.00 2.20
CA VAL A 36 7.54 -8.61 2.64
C VAL A 36 6.90 -7.71 1.59
N VAL A 37 7.21 -7.92 0.30
CA VAL A 37 6.58 -7.19 -0.80
C VAL A 37 5.06 -7.41 -0.77
N GLU A 38 4.62 -8.64 -0.61
CA GLU A 38 3.19 -8.98 -0.52
C GLU A 38 2.53 -8.26 0.66
N LYS A 39 3.15 -8.28 1.84
CA LYS A 39 2.64 -7.59 3.03
C LYS A 39 2.52 -6.08 2.80
N ILE A 40 3.54 -5.45 2.26
CA ILE A 40 3.53 -4.01 1.99
C ILE A 40 2.39 -3.67 1.04
N MET A 41 2.29 -4.38 -0.08
CA MET A 41 1.28 -4.08 -1.10
C MET A 41 -0.14 -4.34 -0.63
N THR A 42 -0.38 -5.43 0.09
CA THR A 42 -1.72 -5.74 0.61
C THR A 42 -2.13 -4.77 1.71
N THR A 43 -1.23 -4.40 2.60
CA THR A 43 -1.49 -3.42 3.65
C THR A 43 -1.76 -2.05 3.04
N PHE A 44 -0.96 -1.65 2.04
CA PHE A 44 -1.16 -0.40 1.31
C PHE A 44 -2.56 -0.34 0.68
N ILE A 45 -2.98 -1.38 -0.01
CA ILE A 45 -4.30 -1.42 -0.66
C ILE A 45 -5.42 -1.32 0.39
N ASP A 46 -5.33 -2.06 1.47
CA ASP A 46 -6.35 -2.04 2.52
C ASP A 46 -6.46 -0.66 3.18
N GLU A 47 -5.33 -0.02 3.48
CA GLU A 47 -5.33 1.31 4.09
C GLU A 47 -5.81 2.38 3.11
N ALA A 48 -5.46 2.27 1.83
CA ALA A 48 -5.95 3.19 0.79
C ALA A 48 -7.46 3.04 0.59
N LEU A 49 -7.99 1.81 0.55
CA LEU A 49 -9.42 1.57 0.44
C LEU A 49 -10.17 2.13 1.65
N ASP A 50 -9.63 1.97 2.84
CA ASP A 50 -10.22 2.55 4.04
C ASP A 50 -10.25 4.08 3.96
N ALA A 51 -9.13 4.70 3.62
CA ALA A 51 -9.01 6.16 3.57
C ALA A 51 -9.87 6.80 2.48
N PHE A 52 -9.95 6.20 1.29
CA PHE A 52 -10.61 6.82 0.15
C PHE A 52 -12.05 6.37 -0.08
N PHE A 53 -12.47 5.26 0.51
CA PHE A 53 -13.82 4.72 0.30
C PHE A 53 -14.59 4.48 1.58
N LEU A 54 -14.03 3.76 2.54
CA LEU A 54 -14.75 3.37 3.76
C LEU A 54 -14.98 4.53 4.71
N GLN A 55 -13.98 5.35 4.99
CA GLN A 55 -14.13 6.50 5.88
C GLN A 55 -15.06 7.57 5.30
N PRO A 56 -14.91 7.97 4.02
CA PRO A 56 -15.87 8.91 3.41
C PRO A 56 -17.30 8.38 3.42
N ALA A 57 -17.51 7.09 3.17
CA ALA A 57 -18.84 6.48 3.23
C ALA A 57 -19.44 6.56 4.64
N ALA A 58 -18.64 6.30 5.67
CA ALA A 58 -19.08 6.39 7.06
C ALA A 58 -19.47 7.83 7.46
N MET A 59 -18.77 8.83 6.89
CA MET A 59 -18.96 10.25 7.21
C MET A 59 -20.02 10.95 6.38
N SER A 60 -20.47 10.34 5.28
CA SER A 60 -21.35 10.98 4.28
C SER A 60 -22.84 10.86 4.56
N GLY A 61 -23.24 10.32 5.70
CA GLY A 61 -24.64 10.14 6.04
C GLY A 61 -25.37 9.12 5.18
N LEU A 62 -24.64 8.15 4.59
CA LEU A 62 -25.24 7.10 3.78
C LEU A 62 -26.14 6.20 4.62
N SER A 63 -27.15 5.61 3.99
CA SER A 63 -28.00 4.58 4.62
C SER A 63 -27.17 3.33 4.93
N GLY A 64 -27.71 2.47 5.82
CA GLY A 64 -27.07 1.19 6.13
C GLY A 64 -26.83 0.32 4.91
N THR A 65 -27.79 0.30 3.97
CA THR A 65 -27.64 -0.44 2.70
C THR A 65 -26.53 0.12 1.84
N GLN A 66 -26.41 1.44 1.71
CA GLN A 66 -25.37 2.09 0.94
C GLN A 66 -23.99 1.81 1.53
N LYS A 67 -23.84 1.93 2.85
CA LYS A 67 -22.58 1.60 3.55
C LYS A 67 -22.18 0.16 3.32
N ARG A 68 -23.14 -0.77 3.35
CA ARG A 68 -22.88 -2.19 3.10
C ARG A 68 -22.40 -2.44 1.67
N LEU A 69 -22.98 -1.75 0.69
CA LEU A 69 -22.55 -1.87 -0.71
C LEU A 69 -21.10 -1.38 -0.89
N VAL A 70 -20.73 -0.28 -0.27
CA VAL A 70 -19.36 0.23 -0.28
C VAL A 70 -18.41 -0.77 0.37
N GLN A 71 -18.79 -1.35 1.51
CA GLN A 71 -18.00 -2.37 2.20
C GLN A 71 -17.79 -3.61 1.35
N VAL A 72 -18.84 -4.11 0.71
CA VAL A 72 -18.77 -5.29 -0.17
C VAL A 72 -17.86 -5.01 -1.36
N ALA A 73 -17.96 -3.83 -1.97
CA ALA A 73 -17.10 -3.43 -3.09
C ALA A 73 -15.64 -3.38 -2.66
N SER A 74 -15.34 -2.77 -1.51
CA SER A 74 -13.98 -2.70 -0.96
C SER A 74 -13.42 -4.09 -0.68
N ASP A 75 -14.20 -4.97 -0.06
CA ASP A 75 -13.78 -6.34 0.24
C ASP A 75 -13.49 -7.13 -1.05
N THR A 76 -14.30 -6.95 -2.07
CA THR A 76 -14.11 -7.59 -3.38
C THR A 76 -12.82 -7.13 -4.05
N ILE A 77 -12.55 -5.81 -4.04
CA ILE A 77 -11.31 -5.24 -4.59
C ILE A 77 -10.11 -5.77 -3.80
N SER A 78 -10.18 -5.76 -2.48
CA SER A 78 -9.11 -6.25 -1.62
C SER A 78 -8.78 -7.71 -1.92
N LYS A 79 -9.77 -8.60 -1.97
CA LYS A 79 -9.57 -10.02 -2.26
C LYS A 79 -8.96 -10.27 -3.64
N ALA A 80 -9.49 -9.63 -4.67
CA ALA A 80 -8.98 -9.77 -6.03
C ALA A 80 -7.53 -9.27 -6.13
N THR A 81 -7.24 -8.12 -5.52
CA THR A 81 -5.92 -7.52 -5.54
C THR A 81 -4.90 -8.36 -4.78
N ARG A 82 -5.26 -8.91 -3.61
CA ARG A 82 -4.39 -9.80 -2.82
C ARG A 82 -3.95 -11.03 -3.62
N LEU A 83 -4.86 -11.60 -4.40
CA LEU A 83 -4.56 -12.78 -5.22
C LEU A 83 -3.50 -12.46 -6.28
N VAL A 84 -3.66 -11.34 -6.98
CA VAL A 84 -2.72 -10.89 -8.01
C VAL A 84 -1.37 -10.51 -7.39
N ILE A 85 -1.39 -9.75 -6.29
CA ILE A 85 -0.18 -9.34 -5.58
C ILE A 85 0.63 -10.54 -5.10
N GLY A 86 -0.03 -11.52 -4.48
CA GLY A 86 0.65 -12.71 -3.98
C GLY A 86 1.35 -13.49 -5.09
N ARG A 87 0.69 -13.64 -6.23
CA ARG A 87 1.28 -14.31 -7.39
C ARG A 87 2.45 -13.52 -7.98
N SER A 88 2.28 -12.21 -8.13
CA SER A 88 3.31 -11.34 -8.70
C SER A 88 4.54 -11.26 -7.79
N ALA A 89 4.35 -11.07 -6.49
CA ALA A 89 5.44 -10.96 -5.53
C ALA A 89 6.31 -12.21 -5.49
N ARG A 90 5.71 -13.39 -5.57
CA ARG A 90 6.45 -14.66 -5.58
C ARG A 90 7.32 -14.86 -6.82
N LYS A 91 6.99 -14.18 -7.93
CA LYS A 91 7.72 -14.28 -9.19
C LYS A 91 8.80 -13.22 -9.35
N MET A 92 8.85 -12.23 -8.46
CA MET A 92 9.83 -11.16 -8.53
C MET A 92 11.23 -11.65 -8.15
N ASP A 93 12.21 -11.35 -8.99
CA ASP A 93 13.61 -11.61 -8.69
C ASP A 93 14.23 -10.49 -7.82
N LEU A 94 15.51 -10.60 -7.49
CA LEU A 94 16.21 -9.63 -6.64
C LEU A 94 16.22 -8.23 -7.26
N GLU A 95 16.50 -8.13 -8.55
CA GLU A 95 16.54 -6.82 -9.22
C GLU A 95 15.18 -6.15 -9.25
N GLN A 96 14.11 -6.93 -9.43
CA GLN A 96 12.74 -6.43 -9.36
C GLN A 96 12.37 -6.00 -7.94
N ASN A 97 12.83 -6.70 -6.90
CA ASN A 97 12.66 -6.30 -5.51
C ASN A 97 13.36 -4.97 -5.24
N LYS A 98 14.57 -4.78 -5.72
CA LYS A 98 15.32 -3.51 -5.58
C LYS A 98 14.61 -2.37 -6.30
N ALA A 99 14.12 -2.60 -7.51
CA ALA A 99 13.37 -1.61 -8.27
C ALA A 99 12.06 -1.25 -7.56
N ALA A 100 11.37 -2.23 -6.99
CA ALA A 100 10.15 -2.00 -6.22
C ALA A 100 10.43 -1.15 -4.98
N ALA A 101 11.52 -1.40 -4.27
CA ALA A 101 11.93 -0.62 -3.10
C ALA A 101 12.16 0.85 -3.46
N GLU A 102 12.87 1.12 -4.54
CA GLU A 102 13.13 2.48 -5.00
C GLU A 102 11.84 3.17 -5.43
N TYR A 103 10.94 2.46 -6.11
CA TYR A 103 9.64 3.02 -6.50
C TYR A 103 8.76 3.33 -5.30
N MET A 104 8.74 2.45 -4.30
CA MET A 104 8.00 2.69 -3.05
C MET A 104 8.49 3.96 -2.34
N ASP A 105 9.80 4.18 -2.29
CA ASP A 105 10.36 5.39 -1.69
C ASP A 105 10.00 6.63 -2.49
N GLU A 106 10.01 6.54 -3.82
CA GLU A 106 9.69 7.65 -4.72
C GLU A 106 8.24 8.11 -4.59
N ILE A 107 7.28 7.20 -4.45
CA ILE A 107 5.85 7.54 -4.38
C ILE A 107 5.38 7.95 -2.99
N ARG A 108 6.21 7.79 -1.97
CA ARG A 108 5.88 8.23 -0.61
C ARG A 108 6.01 9.75 -0.50
N PHE A 109 5.24 10.32 0.44
CA PHE A 109 5.29 11.75 0.69
C PHE A 109 6.72 12.18 1.06
N PRO A 110 7.27 13.24 0.45
CA PRO A 110 8.66 13.63 0.67
C PRO A 110 8.89 14.27 2.04
N GLY A 111 10.15 14.23 2.51
CA GLY A 111 10.61 14.93 3.69
C GLY A 111 10.09 14.33 5.00
N PRO A 112 9.91 15.18 6.04
CA PRO A 112 9.51 14.69 7.36
C PRO A 112 8.08 14.15 7.43
N ASP A 113 7.25 14.42 6.42
CA ASP A 113 5.84 13.98 6.37
C ASP A 113 5.68 12.56 5.80
N ARG A 114 6.65 11.70 5.98
CA ARG A 114 6.61 10.31 5.48
C ARG A 114 5.56 9.44 6.17
N ALA A 115 4.79 9.98 7.10
CA ALA A 115 3.61 9.32 7.65
C ALA A 115 2.46 9.20 6.63
N TYR A 116 2.60 9.87 5.49
CA TYR A 116 1.61 9.85 4.41
C TYR A 116 2.13 9.08 3.20
N TRP A 117 1.18 8.49 2.52
CA TRP A 117 1.45 7.80 1.27
C TRP A 117 0.46 8.20 0.18
#